data_a646a4c7b2a8b92a7e108fb9362e7190
#
_entry.id   a646a4c7b2a8b92a7e108fb9362e7190
#
_cell.length_a   1.000
_cell.length_b   1.000
_cell.length_c   1.000
_cell.angle_alpha   90.00
_cell.angle_beta   90.00
_cell.angle_gamma   90.00
#
_symmetry.space_group_name_H-M   'P 1'
#
loop_
_entity.id
_entity.type
_entity.pdbx_description
1 polymer ?
#
loop_
_entity_poly.entity_id
_entity_poly.type
_entity_poly.pdbx_seq_one_letter_code
_entity_poly.pdbx_strand_id
1 'polypeptide(L)'
;MAGDISRSMGVGAVRIAQIYGTQYLGVEVPNLNRETVTIKELLSDKNFTGATHKIPICIGKDISGNIEVIDLSKTPHLLVAGTTGSGKSVFINTLLASILYKFSPKDLRLILIDPKMLELAVYDG
;
A
#
# COMPACT_ATOMS: atom_id res chain seq x y z
N MET A 1 3.47 19.41 -23.02
CA MET A 1 2.11 19.11 -22.46
C MET A 1 2.12 18.90 -20.95
N ALA A 2 2.68 17.81 -20.38
CA ALA A 2 2.68 17.63 -18.91
C ALA A 2 3.36 18.78 -18.15
N GLY A 3 4.52 19.26 -18.65
CA GLY A 3 5.24 20.37 -18.05
C GLY A 3 4.51 21.72 -18.13
N ASP A 4 3.71 21.94 -19.14
CA ASP A 4 2.93 23.19 -19.30
C ASP A 4 1.73 23.17 -18.34
N ILE A 5 1.10 22.02 -18.18
CA ILE A 5 0.00 21.82 -17.22
C ILE A 5 0.53 21.99 -15.79
N SER A 6 1.66 21.39 -15.44
CA SER A 6 2.24 21.53 -14.09
C SER A 6 2.59 22.99 -13.77
N ARG A 7 3.12 23.72 -14.76
CA ARG A 7 3.46 25.14 -14.60
C ARG A 7 2.22 26.02 -14.44
N SER A 8 1.17 25.78 -15.24
CA SER A 8 -0.08 26.53 -15.17
C SER A 8 -0.87 26.27 -13.86
N MET A 9 -0.72 25.07 -13.29
CA MET A 9 -1.38 24.70 -12.02
C MET A 9 -0.53 24.98 -10.79
N GLY A 10 0.72 25.45 -10.95
CA GLY A 10 1.63 25.74 -9.84
C GLY A 10 2.02 24.49 -9.02
N VAL A 11 1.97 23.29 -9.63
CA VAL A 11 2.31 22.01 -8.98
C VAL A 11 3.60 21.44 -9.54
N GLY A 12 4.29 20.58 -8.79
CA GLY A 12 5.59 20.04 -9.17
C GLY A 12 5.55 19.20 -10.45
N ALA A 13 5.13 17.96 -10.37
CA ALA A 13 5.05 17.07 -11.52
C ALA A 13 3.62 16.60 -11.74
N VAL A 14 3.17 16.65 -13.00
CA VAL A 14 1.87 16.13 -13.42
C VAL A 14 2.10 14.89 -14.27
N ARG A 15 1.40 13.81 -13.99
CA ARG A 15 1.42 12.59 -14.79
C ARG A 15 0.18 12.53 -15.66
N ILE A 16 0.38 12.24 -16.95
CA ILE A 16 -0.71 11.99 -17.88
C ILE A 16 -0.67 10.51 -18.24
N ALA A 17 -1.77 9.82 -18.00
CA ALA A 17 -1.90 8.40 -18.31
C ALA A 17 -3.27 8.12 -18.95
N GLN A 18 -3.33 7.11 -19.82
CA GLN A 18 -4.59 6.64 -20.34
C GLN A 18 -5.37 5.89 -19.25
N ILE A 19 -6.65 6.21 -19.09
CA ILE A 19 -7.53 5.47 -18.19
C ILE A 19 -7.91 4.15 -18.88
N TYR A 20 -7.49 3.04 -18.27
CA TYR A 20 -7.71 1.71 -18.83
C TYR A 20 -9.21 1.45 -19.10
N GLY A 21 -9.51 0.90 -20.28
CA GLY A 21 -10.89 0.61 -20.69
C GLY A 21 -11.71 1.81 -21.16
N THR A 22 -11.09 2.99 -21.30
CA THR A 22 -11.76 4.21 -21.80
C THR A 22 -10.95 4.90 -22.89
N GLN A 23 -11.57 5.87 -23.58
CA GLN A 23 -10.91 6.75 -24.55
C GLN A 23 -10.37 8.04 -23.88
N TYR A 24 -10.43 8.14 -22.54
CA TYR A 24 -10.03 9.33 -21.81
C TYR A 24 -8.58 9.26 -21.33
N LEU A 25 -7.95 10.42 -21.26
CA LEU A 25 -6.66 10.63 -20.61
C LEU A 25 -6.91 11.15 -19.19
N GLY A 26 -6.34 10.47 -18.22
CA GLY A 26 -6.30 10.94 -16.83
C GLY A 26 -5.12 11.87 -16.61
N VAL A 27 -5.34 12.96 -15.90
CA VAL A 27 -4.30 13.87 -15.44
C VAL A 27 -4.19 13.73 -13.93
N GLU A 28 -3.10 13.10 -13.46
CA GLU A 28 -2.82 12.95 -12.03
C GLU A 28 -2.07 14.18 -11.54
N VAL A 29 -2.69 14.91 -10.62
CA VAL A 29 -2.12 16.11 -10.01
C VAL A 29 -1.82 15.81 -8.54
N PRO A 30 -0.58 16.02 -8.06
CA PRO A 30 -0.25 15.77 -6.67
C PRO A 30 -1.02 16.72 -5.74
N ASN A 31 -1.56 16.17 -4.64
CA ASN A 31 -2.20 16.99 -3.62
C ASN A 31 -1.18 17.91 -2.94
N LEU A 32 -1.52 19.17 -2.79
CA LEU A 32 -0.72 20.14 -2.02
C LEU A 32 -0.70 19.76 -0.53
N ASN A 33 -1.85 19.36 -0.01
CA ASN A 33 -1.98 18.86 1.36
C ASN A 33 -2.09 17.33 1.32
N ARG A 34 -1.02 16.64 1.69
CA ARG A 34 -0.98 15.18 1.74
C ARG A 34 -1.55 14.70 3.08
N GLU A 35 -2.57 13.87 3.02
CA GLU A 35 -3.07 13.17 4.20
C GLU A 35 -2.24 11.92 4.50
N THR A 36 -2.00 11.67 5.79
CA THR A 36 -1.32 10.44 6.23
C THR A 36 -2.34 9.31 6.31
N VAL A 37 -2.12 8.26 5.54
CA VAL A 37 -2.91 7.03 5.63
C VAL A 37 -2.41 6.24 6.84
N THR A 38 -3.28 6.04 7.84
CA THR A 38 -2.91 5.34 9.07
C THR A 38 -3.28 3.85 8.99
N ILE A 39 -2.46 3.00 9.63
CA ILE A 39 -2.75 1.56 9.69
C ILE A 39 -4.08 1.28 10.39
N LYS A 40 -4.43 2.06 11.40
CA LYS A 40 -5.71 1.94 12.11
C LYS A 40 -6.89 2.08 11.16
N GLU A 41 -6.83 3.07 10.26
CA GLU A 41 -7.85 3.29 9.25
C GLU A 41 -7.96 2.11 8.30
N LEU A 42 -6.81 1.60 7.81
CA LEU A 42 -6.77 0.44 6.91
C LEU A 42 -7.37 -0.81 7.54
N LEU A 43 -6.97 -1.15 8.77
CA LEU A 43 -7.42 -2.35 9.46
C LEU A 43 -8.87 -2.29 9.96
N SER A 44 -9.42 -1.08 10.15
CA SER A 44 -10.82 -0.88 10.59
C SER A 44 -11.80 -0.84 9.43
N ASP A 45 -11.32 -0.76 8.18
CA ASP A 45 -12.19 -0.65 7.02
C ASP A 45 -12.94 -1.96 6.75
N LYS A 46 -14.18 -1.81 6.25
CA LYS A 46 -15.03 -2.95 5.89
C LYS A 46 -14.46 -3.82 4.76
N ASN A 47 -13.68 -3.23 3.85
CA ASN A 47 -13.04 -3.98 2.78
C ASN A 47 -12.00 -4.96 3.34
N PHE A 48 -11.32 -4.61 4.43
CA PHE A 48 -10.40 -5.50 5.11
C PHE A 48 -11.10 -6.45 6.10
N THR A 49 -11.95 -5.92 6.98
CA THR A 49 -12.63 -6.73 8.02
C THR A 49 -13.57 -7.76 7.43
N GLY A 50 -14.29 -7.41 6.37
CA GLY A 50 -15.19 -8.28 5.61
C GLY A 50 -14.54 -9.06 4.47
N ALA A 51 -13.20 -8.96 4.28
CA ALA A 51 -12.53 -9.65 3.19
C ALA A 51 -12.66 -11.18 3.32
N THR A 52 -13.12 -11.80 2.24
CA THR A 52 -13.21 -13.27 2.09
C THR A 52 -11.93 -13.89 1.56
N HIS A 53 -10.87 -13.09 1.42
CA HIS A 53 -9.54 -13.52 1.01
C HIS A 53 -8.95 -14.50 2.02
N LYS A 54 -8.14 -15.45 1.53
CA LYS A 54 -7.49 -16.44 2.39
C LYS A 54 -6.46 -15.79 3.31
N ILE A 55 -5.64 -14.89 2.78
CA ILE A 55 -4.66 -14.09 3.54
C ILE A 55 -4.78 -12.63 3.08
N PRO A 56 -5.75 -11.86 3.61
CA PRO A 56 -5.91 -10.46 3.22
C PRO A 56 -4.81 -9.58 3.81
N ILE A 57 -4.24 -8.73 2.99
CA ILE A 57 -3.30 -7.68 3.40
C ILE A 57 -3.74 -6.33 2.84
N CYS A 58 -3.59 -5.28 3.64
CA CYS A 58 -3.85 -3.91 3.19
C CYS A 58 -2.66 -3.38 2.40
N ILE A 59 -2.92 -2.84 1.21
CA ILE A 59 -1.91 -2.20 0.37
C ILE A 59 -1.84 -0.70 0.64
N GLY A 60 -2.97 -0.06 0.87
CA GLY A 60 -3.10 1.37 1.05
C GLY A 60 -4.42 1.89 0.53
N LYS A 61 -4.41 3.13 0.06
CA LYS A 61 -5.55 3.76 -0.63
C LYS A 61 -5.24 3.98 -2.11
N ASP A 62 -6.24 3.78 -2.94
CA ASP A 62 -6.20 4.19 -4.35
C ASP A 62 -6.32 5.71 -4.49
N ILE A 63 -6.23 6.21 -5.72
CA ILE A 63 -6.37 7.65 -6.03
C ILE A 63 -7.76 8.22 -5.74
N SER A 64 -8.77 7.37 -5.57
CA SER A 64 -10.14 7.73 -5.20
C SER A 64 -10.38 7.69 -3.69
N GLY A 65 -9.37 7.27 -2.91
CA GLY A 65 -9.44 7.16 -1.45
C GLY A 65 -10.00 5.81 -0.95
N ASN A 66 -10.26 4.84 -1.83
CA ASN A 66 -10.73 3.52 -1.44
C ASN A 66 -9.57 2.69 -0.89
N ILE A 67 -9.84 1.91 0.15
CA ILE A 67 -8.85 1.01 0.72
C ILE A 67 -8.72 -0.24 -0.15
N GLU A 68 -7.49 -0.50 -0.58
CA GLU A 68 -7.11 -1.65 -1.40
C GLU A 68 -6.62 -2.80 -0.54
N VAL A 69 -7.24 -3.96 -0.73
CA VAL A 69 -6.94 -5.21 -0.05
C VAL A 69 -6.67 -6.30 -1.07
N ILE A 70 -5.55 -6.97 -0.95
CA ILE A 70 -5.22 -8.12 -1.82
C ILE A 70 -5.13 -9.41 -1.02
N ASP A 71 -5.23 -10.53 -1.72
CA ASP A 71 -5.02 -11.86 -1.15
C ASP A 71 -3.56 -12.29 -1.36
N LEU A 72 -2.76 -12.26 -0.30
CA LEU A 72 -1.36 -12.67 -0.37
C LEU A 72 -1.20 -14.13 -0.82
N SER A 73 -2.16 -15.00 -0.52
CA SER A 73 -2.11 -16.41 -0.93
C SER A 73 -2.18 -16.61 -2.46
N LYS A 74 -2.69 -15.61 -3.18
CA LYS A 74 -2.81 -15.65 -4.65
C LYS A 74 -1.61 -15.04 -5.38
N THR A 75 -0.71 -14.37 -4.67
CA THR A 75 0.46 -13.73 -5.29
C THR A 75 1.65 -14.67 -5.48
N PRO A 76 1.64 -15.89 -5.02
CA PRO A 76 2.64 -16.83 -4.47
C PRO A 76 3.96 -16.17 -4.07
N HIS A 77 4.41 -15.18 -4.76
CA HIS A 77 5.62 -14.39 -4.43
C HIS A 77 5.30 -12.89 -4.59
N LEU A 78 5.76 -12.09 -3.65
CA LEU A 78 5.61 -10.64 -3.68
C LEU A 78 6.97 -9.97 -3.55
N LEU A 79 7.39 -9.26 -4.59
CA LEU A 79 8.58 -8.42 -4.55
C LEU A 79 8.19 -6.99 -4.18
N VAL A 80 8.77 -6.48 -3.10
CA VAL A 80 8.60 -5.09 -2.67
C VAL A 80 9.93 -4.36 -2.84
N ALA A 81 9.96 -3.36 -3.70
CA ALA A 81 11.15 -2.56 -3.99
C ALA A 81 10.86 -1.06 -3.85
N GLY A 82 11.87 -0.29 -3.47
CA GLY A 82 11.77 1.16 -3.35
C GLY A 82 13.08 1.76 -2.89
N THR A 83 13.28 3.04 -3.23
CA THR A 83 14.43 3.83 -2.75
C THR A 83 14.28 4.16 -1.26
N THR A 84 15.35 4.61 -0.65
CA THR A 84 15.30 5.11 0.75
C THR A 84 14.23 6.19 0.90
N GLY A 85 13.37 6.06 1.91
CA GLY A 85 12.27 6.99 2.15
C GLY A 85 11.02 6.79 1.29
N SER A 86 10.98 5.78 0.40
CA SER A 86 9.79 5.48 -0.43
C SER A 86 8.63 4.85 0.33
N GLY A 87 8.83 4.44 1.59
CA GLY A 87 7.82 3.77 2.40
C GLY A 87 7.89 2.23 2.38
N LYS A 88 8.95 1.62 1.79
CA LYS A 88 9.10 0.16 1.73
C LYS A 88 8.98 -0.51 3.11
N SER A 89 9.70 -0.02 4.11
CA SER A 89 9.66 -0.58 5.47
C SER A 89 8.30 -0.35 6.13
N VAL A 90 7.67 0.79 5.88
CA VAL A 90 6.29 1.07 6.36
C VAL A 90 5.31 0.07 5.74
N PHE A 91 5.44 -0.20 4.43
CA PHE A 91 4.59 -1.19 3.75
C PHE A 91 4.78 -2.60 4.31
N ILE A 92 6.04 -3.04 4.54
CA ILE A 92 6.33 -4.36 5.14
C ILE A 92 5.69 -4.47 6.54
N ASN A 93 5.81 -3.44 7.37
CA ASN A 93 5.17 -3.40 8.68
C ASN A 93 3.63 -3.42 8.58
N THR A 94 3.05 -2.70 7.62
CA THR A 94 1.60 -2.73 7.36
C THR A 94 1.13 -4.13 6.94
N LEU A 95 1.89 -4.82 6.11
CA LEU A 95 1.63 -6.19 5.68
C LEU A 95 1.65 -7.13 6.89
N LEU A 96 2.71 -7.11 7.70
CA LEU A 96 2.84 -7.93 8.90
C LEU A 96 1.72 -7.64 9.90
N ALA A 97 1.43 -6.37 10.16
CA ALA A 97 0.35 -5.98 11.05
C ALA A 97 -1.03 -6.45 10.53
N SER A 98 -1.28 -6.41 9.23
CA SER A 98 -2.52 -6.94 8.62
C SER A 98 -2.68 -8.43 8.92
N ILE A 99 -1.61 -9.20 8.80
CA ILE A 99 -1.60 -10.63 9.09
C ILE A 99 -1.81 -10.89 10.59
N LEU A 100 -1.01 -10.25 11.44
CA LEU A 100 -1.05 -10.45 12.89
C LEU A 100 -2.37 -9.96 13.52
N TYR A 101 -3.02 -8.99 12.92
CA TYR A 101 -4.33 -8.53 13.37
C TYR A 101 -5.44 -9.54 13.09
N LYS A 102 -5.35 -10.31 11.99
CA LYS A 102 -6.42 -11.20 11.53
C LYS A 102 -6.23 -12.66 11.90
N PHE A 103 -4.99 -13.11 12.09
CA PHE A 103 -4.66 -14.53 12.29
C PHE A 103 -4.00 -14.79 13.65
N SER A 104 -4.39 -15.91 14.26
CA SER A 104 -3.68 -16.46 15.41
C SER A 104 -2.49 -17.34 14.97
N PRO A 105 -1.53 -17.63 15.87
CA PRO A 105 -0.42 -18.55 15.57
C PRO A 105 -0.85 -19.98 15.21
N LYS A 106 -2.10 -20.35 15.50
CA LYS A 106 -2.68 -21.63 15.09
C LYS A 106 -3.06 -21.65 13.61
N ASP A 107 -3.47 -20.48 13.11
CA ASP A 107 -3.99 -20.33 11.74
C ASP A 107 -2.87 -20.01 10.74
N LEU A 108 -1.88 -19.22 11.18
CA LEU A 108 -0.79 -18.77 10.32
C LEU A 108 0.50 -18.59 11.12
N ARG A 109 1.62 -19.03 10.56
CA ARG A 109 2.96 -18.85 11.11
C ARG A 109 3.84 -18.11 10.12
N LEU A 110 4.74 -17.29 10.62
CA LEU A 110 5.66 -16.47 9.84
C LEU A 110 7.10 -16.92 10.08
N ILE A 111 7.90 -16.92 9.02
CA ILE A 111 9.36 -16.98 9.10
C ILE A 111 9.86 -15.64 8.60
N LEU A 112 10.50 -14.86 9.48
CA LEU A 112 11.01 -13.54 9.16
C LEU A 112 12.53 -13.59 9.13
N ILE A 113 13.14 -13.09 8.06
CA ILE A 113 14.59 -13.05 7.87
C ILE A 113 14.99 -11.60 7.62
N ASP A 114 15.68 -10.99 8.57
CA ASP A 114 16.22 -9.64 8.47
C ASP A 114 17.76 -9.66 8.64
N PRO A 115 18.50 -9.80 7.53
CA PRO A 115 19.97 -9.89 7.61
C PRO A 115 20.65 -8.62 8.16
N LYS A 116 19.95 -7.50 8.19
CA LYS A 116 20.44 -6.23 8.73
C LYS A 116 20.00 -5.96 10.17
N MET A 117 19.05 -6.75 10.70
CA MET A 117 18.47 -6.60 12.04
C MET A 117 17.93 -5.17 12.34
N LEU A 118 17.36 -4.51 11.34
CA LEU A 118 16.94 -3.12 11.44
C LEU A 118 15.40 -2.93 11.41
N GLU A 119 14.69 -3.82 10.73
CA GLU A 119 13.27 -3.60 10.42
C GLU A 119 12.35 -4.56 11.17
N LEU A 120 12.78 -5.81 11.42
CA LEU A 120 11.91 -6.88 11.92
C LEU A 120 12.14 -7.24 13.40
N ALA A 121 13.08 -6.61 14.08
CA ALA A 121 13.42 -6.90 15.48
C ALA A 121 12.23 -6.75 16.45
N VAL A 122 11.25 -5.92 16.12
CA VAL A 122 10.04 -5.71 16.94
C VAL A 122 9.09 -6.91 16.91
N TYR A 123 9.30 -7.87 16.02
CA TYR A 123 8.52 -9.10 15.88
C TYR A 123 9.23 -10.34 16.44
N ASP A 124 10.40 -10.16 17.04
CA ASP A 124 11.15 -11.23 17.70
C ASP A 124 10.45 -11.61 19.01
N GLY A 125 10.04 -12.89 19.15
CA GLY A 125 9.30 -13.35 20.33
C GLY A 125 8.84 -14.79 20.24
#